data_ae4ba936d39c70858884f6e91f626f4e
#
_entry.id   ae4ba936d39c70858884f6e91f626f4e
#
_cell.length_a   1.000
_cell.length_b   1.000
_cell.length_c   1.000
_cell.angle_alpha   90.00
_cell.angle_beta   90.00
_cell.angle_gamma   90.00
#
_symmetry.space_group_name_H-M   'P 1'
#
loop_
_entity.id
_entity.type
_entity.pdbx_description
1 polymer ?
#
loop_
_entity_poly.entity_id
_entity_poly.type
_entity_poly.pdbx_seq_one_letter_code
_entity_poly.pdbx_strand_id
1 'polypeptide(L)'
;LVLDWIVPGALGDEAPMAAAAVPEALDRLQTLQRPVPRERDIHTAPVEPLAGLRLRVGRGPEVHGYVGATLSLDASAPGRWSYHLLLVQAVAQGTEGTPVPRYVVRNAIQGRWTADNALPASRHRRWIEVRPMRLPEGADPALFHTVAWVENADGRVVAAARSVCH
;
A
#
# COMPACT_ATOMS: atom_id res chain seq x y z
N LEU A 1 -10.90 5.13 -2.78
CA LEU A 1 -10.07 4.96 -1.59
C LEU A 1 -9.18 6.18 -1.43
N VAL A 2 -9.22 6.82 -0.26
CA VAL A 2 -8.34 7.93 0.09
C VAL A 2 -7.26 7.38 1.03
N LEU A 3 -6.01 7.51 0.63
CA LEU A 3 -4.85 7.15 1.45
C LEU A 3 -4.19 8.44 1.93
N ASP A 4 -4.04 8.60 3.23
CA ASP A 4 -3.27 9.65 3.84
C ASP A 4 -1.87 9.12 4.14
N TRP A 5 -0.91 9.65 3.44
CA TRP A 5 0.48 9.32 3.65
C TRP A 5 1.19 10.53 4.26
N ILE A 6 1.54 10.39 5.53
CA ILE A 6 2.09 11.50 6.30
C ILE A 6 3.60 11.51 6.09
N VAL A 7 4.11 12.65 5.64
CA VAL A 7 5.55 12.93 5.60
C VAL A 7 5.93 13.83 6.78
N PRO A 8 7.19 13.82 7.26
CA PRO A 8 7.61 14.69 8.34
C PRO A 8 7.32 16.17 8.00
N GLY A 9 6.61 16.82 8.91
CA GLY A 9 6.43 18.25 8.87
C GLY A 9 7.52 18.99 9.64
N ALA A 10 7.27 20.26 9.99
CA ALA A 10 8.20 21.09 10.78
C ALA A 10 8.50 20.51 12.19
N LEU A 11 7.63 19.64 12.70
CA LEU A 11 7.81 18.98 14.00
C LEU A 11 8.65 17.68 13.91
N GLY A 12 9.08 17.30 12.71
CA GLY A 12 9.87 16.10 12.49
C GLY A 12 9.22 14.81 12.99
N ASP A 13 10.04 13.92 13.53
CA ASP A 13 9.61 12.60 14.02
C ASP A 13 8.84 12.66 15.36
N GLU A 14 8.79 13.82 16.01
CA GLU A 14 8.08 14.02 17.27
C GLU A 14 6.58 14.32 17.10
N ALA A 15 6.12 14.48 15.86
CA ALA A 15 4.70 14.67 15.61
C ALA A 15 3.92 13.40 16.02
N PRO A 16 2.77 13.51 16.75
CA PRO A 16 1.99 12.36 17.21
C PRO A 16 1.52 11.40 16.11
N MET A 17 1.54 11.86 14.88
CA MET A 17 1.22 11.09 13.68
C MET A 17 2.47 10.85 12.82
N ALA A 18 3.66 11.13 13.36
CA ALA A 18 4.92 10.94 12.66
C ALA A 18 5.08 9.49 12.25
N ALA A 19 5.26 9.37 11.04
CA ALA A 19 4.78 8.26 10.28
C ALA A 19 5.76 7.10 10.27
N ALA A 20 5.24 6.00 10.51
CA ALA A 20 5.71 4.80 9.84
C ALA A 20 5.69 5.05 8.31
N ALA A 21 6.70 4.54 7.58
CA ALA A 21 6.77 4.60 6.12
C ALA A 21 7.08 5.98 5.49
N VAL A 22 7.80 6.82 6.21
CA VAL A 22 8.29 8.11 5.66
C VAL A 22 9.23 7.92 4.47
N PRO A 23 10.21 7.01 4.48
CA PRO A 23 11.07 6.78 3.33
C PRO A 23 10.28 6.43 2.07
N GLU A 24 9.29 5.55 2.20
CA GLU A 24 8.46 5.12 1.07
C GLU A 24 7.55 6.23 0.55
N ALA A 25 7.09 7.13 1.43
CA ALA A 25 6.35 8.33 1.04
C ALA A 25 7.22 9.29 0.23
N LEU A 26 8.46 9.52 0.68
CA LEU A 26 9.43 10.36 -0.03
C LEU A 26 9.82 9.75 -1.38
N ASP A 27 10.07 8.45 -1.43
CA ASP A 27 10.34 7.72 -2.67
C ASP A 27 9.18 7.83 -3.65
N ARG A 28 7.94 7.78 -3.12
CA ARG A 28 6.75 7.97 -3.96
C ARG A 28 6.66 9.37 -4.54
N LEU A 29 6.90 10.41 -3.75
CA LEU A 29 6.95 11.80 -4.23
C LEU A 29 8.02 11.96 -5.31
N GLN A 30 9.21 11.40 -5.10
CA GLN A 30 10.29 11.43 -6.07
C GLN A 30 9.89 10.72 -7.39
N THR A 31 9.30 9.54 -7.30
CA THR A 31 8.81 8.78 -8.47
C THR A 31 7.77 9.57 -9.26
N LEU A 32 6.91 10.31 -8.57
CA LEU A 32 5.90 11.18 -9.16
C LEU A 32 6.46 12.54 -9.60
N GLN A 33 7.77 12.80 -9.40
CA GLN A 33 8.43 14.09 -9.65
C GLN A 33 7.75 15.26 -8.93
N ARG A 34 7.31 15.04 -7.69
CA ARG A 34 6.62 16.03 -6.86
C ARG A 34 7.50 16.45 -5.69
N PRO A 35 7.54 17.74 -5.34
CA PRO A 35 8.27 18.20 -4.15
C PRO A 35 7.55 17.75 -2.89
N VAL A 36 8.30 17.69 -1.79
CA VAL A 36 7.70 17.49 -0.45
C VAL A 36 6.76 18.66 -0.16
N PRO A 37 5.49 18.40 0.12
CA PRO A 37 4.51 19.44 0.34
C PRO A 37 4.76 20.14 1.69
N ARG A 38 4.48 21.45 1.75
CA ARG A 38 4.54 22.20 3.02
C ARG A 38 3.38 21.85 3.96
N GLU A 39 2.19 21.64 3.41
CA GLU A 39 0.98 21.29 4.17
C GLU A 39 0.32 20.05 3.62
N ARG A 40 -0.04 20.03 2.36
CA ARG A 40 -0.75 18.92 1.72
C ARG A 40 -0.49 18.89 0.23
N ASP A 41 -0.43 17.69 -0.30
CA ASP A 41 -0.48 17.40 -1.73
C ASP A 41 -1.52 16.33 -2.00
N ILE A 42 -2.18 16.37 -3.15
CA ILE A 42 -3.17 15.38 -3.57
C ILE A 42 -2.74 14.84 -4.92
N HIS A 43 -2.59 13.53 -4.97
CA HIS A 43 -2.36 12.80 -6.22
C HIS A 43 -3.48 11.79 -6.43
N THR A 44 -4.06 11.79 -7.61
CA THR A 44 -5.08 10.83 -8.02
C THR A 44 -4.56 10.02 -9.20
N ALA A 45 -4.58 8.71 -9.09
CA ALA A 45 -4.26 7.80 -10.17
C ALA A 45 -5.50 6.95 -10.50
N PRO A 46 -6.00 6.96 -11.74
CA PRO A 46 -7.04 6.03 -12.15
C PRO A 46 -6.43 4.61 -12.20
N VAL A 47 -7.26 3.62 -11.91
CA VAL A 47 -6.92 2.23 -12.20
C VAL A 47 -7.30 1.96 -13.64
N GLU A 48 -6.34 1.56 -14.46
CA GLU A 48 -6.53 1.14 -15.86
C GLU A 48 -6.43 -0.40 -15.91
N PRO A 49 -7.54 -1.14 -15.71
CA PRO A 49 -7.50 -2.59 -15.58
C PRO A 49 -6.91 -3.26 -16.82
N LEU A 50 -5.97 -4.15 -16.60
CA LEU A 50 -5.35 -4.93 -17.67
C LEU A 50 -5.96 -6.33 -17.71
N ALA A 51 -6.45 -6.75 -18.90
CA ALA A 51 -7.03 -8.07 -19.07
C ALA A 51 -6.02 -9.18 -18.73
N GLY A 52 -6.48 -10.22 -18.06
CA GLY A 52 -5.64 -11.33 -17.64
C GLY A 52 -4.75 -11.05 -16.43
N LEU A 53 -4.95 -9.92 -15.75
CA LEU A 53 -4.29 -9.56 -14.50
C LEU A 53 -5.24 -9.74 -13.32
N ARG A 54 -4.78 -10.43 -12.27
CA ARG A 54 -5.57 -10.61 -11.05
C ARG A 54 -4.72 -10.38 -9.80
N LEU A 55 -4.98 -9.27 -9.13
CA LEU A 55 -4.36 -8.90 -7.85
C LEU A 55 -5.22 -9.37 -6.69
N ARG A 56 -4.59 -9.96 -5.68
CA ARG A 56 -5.21 -10.31 -4.41
C ARG A 56 -4.37 -9.82 -3.27
N VAL A 57 -5.04 -9.35 -2.23
CA VAL A 57 -4.45 -8.86 -0.99
C VAL A 57 -5.12 -9.57 0.17
N GLY A 58 -4.33 -10.06 1.10
CA GLY A 58 -4.80 -10.69 2.33
C GLY A 58 -4.16 -10.04 3.56
N ARG A 59 -4.91 -10.04 4.65
CA ARG A 59 -4.43 -9.70 5.99
C ARG A 59 -4.67 -10.89 6.91
N GLY A 60 -3.62 -11.38 7.52
CA GLY A 60 -3.67 -12.42 8.55
C GLY A 60 -4.10 -11.89 9.92
N PRO A 61 -4.25 -12.79 10.90
CA PRO A 61 -4.49 -12.39 12.28
C PRO A 61 -3.33 -11.59 12.84
N GLU A 62 -3.62 -10.85 13.93
CA GLU A 62 -2.58 -10.21 14.71
C GLU A 62 -1.88 -11.25 15.62
N VAL A 63 -0.56 -11.18 15.66
CA VAL A 63 0.28 -11.99 16.53
C VAL A 63 1.43 -11.14 17.05
N HIS A 64 1.50 -10.92 18.36
CA HIS A 64 2.56 -10.16 19.04
C HIS A 64 2.81 -8.76 18.44
N GLY A 65 1.75 -8.02 18.12
CA GLY A 65 1.84 -6.69 17.53
C GLY A 65 2.19 -6.65 16.04
N TYR A 66 2.10 -7.80 15.36
CA TYR A 66 2.28 -7.90 13.91
C TYR A 66 1.08 -8.51 13.22
N VAL A 67 0.83 -8.08 12.01
CA VAL A 67 -0.11 -8.72 11.08
C VAL A 67 0.65 -9.24 9.86
N GLY A 68 0.27 -10.41 9.41
CA GLY A 68 0.77 -10.94 8.13
C GLY A 68 0.05 -10.24 6.97
N ALA A 69 0.79 -9.58 6.09
CA ALA A 69 0.26 -9.05 4.84
C ALA A 69 0.68 -9.94 3.68
N THR A 70 -0.28 -10.34 2.85
CA THR A 70 -0.04 -11.16 1.66
C THR A 70 -0.50 -10.41 0.43
N LEU A 71 0.35 -10.38 -0.57
CA LEU A 71 0.05 -9.83 -1.89
C LEU A 71 0.36 -10.89 -2.95
N SER A 72 -0.57 -11.13 -3.86
CA SER A 72 -0.33 -12.01 -5.00
C SER A 72 -0.86 -11.43 -6.30
N LEU A 73 -0.10 -11.62 -7.38
CA LEU A 73 -0.45 -11.25 -8.73
C LEU A 73 -0.43 -12.49 -9.62
N ASP A 74 -1.53 -12.76 -10.29
CA ASP A 74 -1.60 -13.70 -11.42
C ASP A 74 -1.66 -12.88 -12.72
N ALA A 75 -0.79 -13.18 -13.69
CA ALA A 75 -0.77 -12.54 -14.99
C ALA A 75 -0.67 -13.55 -16.13
N SER A 76 -1.52 -13.44 -17.15
CA SER A 76 -1.52 -14.29 -18.33
C SER A 76 -0.41 -13.93 -19.33
N ALA A 77 0.08 -12.70 -19.29
CA ALA A 77 1.17 -12.20 -20.12
C ALA A 77 2.42 -11.87 -19.30
N PRO A 78 3.62 -11.97 -19.89
CA PRO A 78 4.82 -11.49 -19.24
C PRO A 78 4.77 -9.97 -19.05
N GLY A 79 5.41 -9.48 -17.99
CA GLY A 79 5.46 -8.05 -17.69
C GLY A 79 6.49 -7.74 -16.62
N ARG A 80 6.77 -6.44 -16.47
CA ARG A 80 7.48 -5.88 -15.33
C ARG A 80 6.46 -5.10 -14.51
N TRP A 81 6.39 -5.41 -13.24
CA TRP A 81 5.39 -4.86 -12.35
C TRP A 81 6.08 -4.21 -11.16
N SER A 82 5.71 -2.98 -10.85
CA SER A 82 6.04 -2.37 -9.55
C SER A 82 4.84 -2.57 -8.62
N TYR A 83 5.06 -3.09 -7.44
CA TYR A 83 4.01 -3.28 -6.46
C TYR A 83 4.22 -2.39 -5.24
N HIS A 84 3.10 -2.00 -4.64
CA HIS A 84 3.03 -1.29 -3.37
C HIS A 84 2.04 -2.03 -2.47
N LEU A 85 2.48 -2.36 -1.26
CA LEU A 85 1.69 -3.04 -0.25
C LEU A 85 1.74 -2.22 1.03
N LEU A 86 0.59 -1.75 1.47
CA LEU A 86 0.44 -0.85 2.60
C LEU A 86 -0.36 -1.50 3.73
N LEU A 87 0.05 -1.24 4.96
CA LEU A 87 -0.79 -1.38 6.15
C LEU A 87 -1.40 0.00 6.43
N VAL A 88 -2.72 0.06 6.46
CA VAL A 88 -3.45 1.31 6.66
C VAL A 88 -4.40 1.19 7.85
N GLN A 89 -4.54 2.27 8.60
CA GLN A 89 -5.50 2.41 9.69
C GLN A 89 -6.73 3.17 9.20
N ALA A 90 -7.90 2.58 9.35
CA ALA A 90 -9.16 3.25 9.06
C ALA A 90 -9.44 4.35 10.10
N VAL A 91 -9.74 5.55 9.62
CA VAL A 91 -10.15 6.71 10.42
C VAL A 91 -11.54 7.10 9.95
N ALA A 92 -12.52 7.04 10.87
CA ALA A 92 -13.90 7.35 10.54
C ALA A 92 -14.10 8.85 10.26
N GLN A 93 -15.11 9.17 9.46
CA GLN A 93 -15.57 10.53 9.28
C GLN A 93 -15.90 11.18 10.63
N GLY A 94 -15.52 12.44 10.81
CA GLY A 94 -15.72 13.20 12.06
C GLY A 94 -14.62 12.98 13.10
N THR A 95 -13.77 11.98 12.93
CA THR A 95 -12.61 11.76 13.80
C THR A 95 -11.49 12.72 13.39
N GLU A 96 -10.83 13.34 14.37
CA GLU A 96 -9.72 14.27 14.11
C GLU A 96 -10.07 15.40 13.11
N GLY A 97 -11.35 15.80 13.05
CA GLY A 97 -11.82 16.85 12.15
C GLY A 97 -11.86 16.47 10.66
N THR A 98 -11.69 15.20 10.31
CA THR A 98 -11.78 14.77 8.92
C THR A 98 -13.22 14.79 8.39
N PRO A 99 -13.49 15.43 7.24
CA PRO A 99 -14.84 15.49 6.66
C PRO A 99 -15.26 14.19 5.95
N VAL A 100 -14.32 13.27 5.70
CA VAL A 100 -14.55 12.01 4.98
C VAL A 100 -13.79 10.86 5.66
N PRO A 101 -14.26 9.61 5.53
CA PRO A 101 -13.47 8.46 5.97
C PRO A 101 -12.15 8.41 5.19
N ARG A 102 -11.06 8.12 5.90
CA ARG A 102 -9.73 8.02 5.29
C ARG A 102 -8.95 6.83 5.85
N TYR A 103 -7.84 6.51 5.21
CA TYR A 103 -6.93 5.45 5.62
C TYR A 103 -5.53 6.05 5.80
N VAL A 104 -5.04 6.07 7.04
CA VAL A 104 -3.70 6.54 7.36
C VAL A 104 -2.69 5.42 7.12
N VAL A 105 -1.67 5.68 6.31
CA VAL A 105 -0.60 4.70 6.04
C VAL A 105 0.27 4.57 7.28
N ARG A 106 0.42 3.34 7.78
CA ARG A 106 1.22 3.00 8.97
C ARG A 106 2.46 2.18 8.65
N ASN A 107 2.44 1.46 7.54
CA ASN A 107 3.59 0.73 7.04
C ASN A 107 3.47 0.60 5.52
N ALA A 108 4.60 0.56 4.82
CA ALA A 108 4.62 0.40 3.37
C ALA A 108 5.78 -0.48 2.95
N ILE A 109 5.56 -1.25 1.92
CA ILE A 109 6.55 -2.07 1.24
C ILE A 109 6.33 -1.88 -0.25
N GLN A 110 7.41 -1.67 -0.97
CA GLN A 110 7.39 -1.61 -2.43
C GLN A 110 8.46 -2.52 -3.01
N GLY A 111 8.24 -2.94 -4.23
CA GLY A 111 9.19 -3.80 -4.93
C GLY A 111 8.83 -4.00 -6.38
N ARG A 112 9.60 -4.87 -7.03
CA ARG A 112 9.45 -5.16 -8.46
C ARG A 112 9.31 -6.64 -8.69
N TRP A 113 8.39 -6.98 -9.57
CA TRP A 113 8.19 -8.32 -10.09
C TRP A 113 8.60 -8.38 -11.57
N THR A 114 9.43 -9.35 -11.87
CA THR A 114 9.95 -9.63 -13.22
C THR A 114 9.71 -11.10 -13.58
N ALA A 115 10.07 -11.49 -14.77
CA ALA A 115 9.99 -12.89 -15.17
C ALA A 115 10.82 -13.82 -14.28
N ASP A 116 11.95 -13.31 -13.77
CA ASP A 116 12.95 -14.10 -13.04
C ASP A 116 12.51 -14.47 -11.63
N ASN A 117 11.63 -13.66 -11.01
CA ASN A 117 11.07 -13.93 -9.68
C ASN A 117 9.61 -14.42 -9.70
N ALA A 118 9.11 -14.79 -10.88
CA ALA A 118 7.80 -15.40 -11.02
C ALA A 118 7.82 -16.87 -10.59
N LEU A 119 6.78 -17.27 -9.87
CA LEU A 119 6.53 -18.68 -9.60
C LEU A 119 5.93 -19.36 -10.84
N PRO A 120 6.39 -20.57 -11.19
CA PRO A 120 5.81 -21.29 -12.31
C PRO A 120 4.35 -21.68 -12.01
N ALA A 121 3.48 -21.41 -12.98
CA ALA A 121 2.09 -21.84 -12.95
C ALA A 121 1.65 -22.28 -14.36
N SER A 122 0.70 -23.19 -14.47
CA SER A 122 0.41 -23.94 -15.70
C SER A 122 -0.03 -23.10 -16.90
N ARG A 123 -0.67 -21.95 -16.68
CA ARG A 123 -1.22 -21.08 -17.73
C ARG A 123 -0.95 -19.60 -17.53
N HIS A 124 -0.27 -19.22 -16.43
CA HIS A 124 -0.01 -17.84 -16.05
C HIS A 124 1.23 -17.77 -15.18
N ARG A 125 1.76 -16.60 -15.00
CA ARG A 125 2.81 -16.32 -14.04
C ARG A 125 2.19 -15.85 -12.74
N ARG A 126 2.79 -16.25 -11.63
CA ARG A 126 2.35 -15.85 -10.30
C ARG A 126 3.51 -15.24 -9.53
N TRP A 127 3.23 -14.14 -8.86
CA TRP A 127 4.12 -13.56 -7.87
C TRP A 127 3.41 -13.49 -6.52
N ILE A 128 4.17 -13.67 -5.46
CA ILE A 128 3.65 -13.64 -4.09
C ILE A 128 4.65 -12.89 -3.21
N GLU A 129 4.13 -11.97 -2.40
CA GLU A 129 4.83 -11.38 -1.28
C GLU A 129 4.08 -11.70 0.00
N VAL A 130 4.84 -12.07 1.04
CA VAL A 130 4.32 -12.26 2.40
C VAL A 130 5.23 -11.50 3.34
N ARG A 131 4.67 -10.54 4.08
CA ARG A 131 5.43 -9.67 4.97
C ARG A 131 4.74 -9.54 6.32
N PRO A 132 5.50 -9.65 7.44
CA PRO A 132 5.02 -9.18 8.71
C PRO A 132 5.04 -7.65 8.72
N MET A 133 3.94 -7.05 9.13
CA MET A 133 3.82 -5.60 9.30
C MET A 133 3.49 -5.28 10.76
N ARG A 134 4.30 -4.42 11.37
CA ARG A 134 4.12 -4.04 12.77
C ARG A 134 2.92 -3.09 12.90
N LEU A 135 2.09 -3.36 13.90
CA LEU A 135 1.06 -2.44 14.36
C LEU A 135 1.66 -1.41 15.33
N PRO A 136 1.14 -0.19 15.38
CA PRO A 136 1.44 0.74 16.47
C PRO A 136 1.10 0.11 17.84
N GLU A 137 1.85 0.48 18.87
CA GLU A 137 1.59 -0.01 20.22
C GLU A 137 0.19 0.44 20.71
N GLY A 138 -0.54 -0.48 21.33
CA GLY A 138 -1.91 -0.23 21.80
C GLY A 138 -2.96 -0.05 20.72
N ALA A 139 -2.62 -0.24 19.46
CA ALA A 139 -3.57 -0.09 18.36
C ALA A 139 -4.60 -1.24 18.35
N ASP A 140 -5.87 -0.90 18.05
CA ASP A 140 -6.91 -1.90 17.77
C ASP A 140 -6.69 -2.54 16.41
N PRO A 141 -6.37 -3.85 16.33
CA PRO A 141 -6.12 -4.52 15.05
C PRO A 141 -7.31 -4.48 14.09
N ALA A 142 -8.53 -4.35 14.58
CA ALA A 142 -9.74 -4.33 13.76
C ALA A 142 -9.81 -3.10 12.83
N LEU A 143 -9.11 -2.02 13.19
CA LEU A 143 -9.06 -0.80 12.38
C LEU A 143 -8.04 -0.87 11.22
N PHE A 144 -7.26 -1.95 11.14
CA PHE A 144 -6.19 -2.05 10.15
C PHE A 144 -6.59 -2.91 8.96
N HIS A 145 -6.20 -2.45 7.79
CA HIS A 145 -6.38 -3.15 6.52
C HIS A 145 -5.08 -3.18 5.75
N THR A 146 -4.96 -4.14 4.84
CA THR A 146 -3.90 -4.13 3.82
C THR A 146 -4.47 -3.63 2.51
N VAL A 147 -3.75 -2.74 1.85
CA VAL A 147 -4.08 -2.16 0.55
C VAL A 147 -2.89 -2.36 -0.37
N ALA A 148 -3.13 -2.68 -1.62
CA ALA A 148 -2.05 -2.76 -2.59
C ALA A 148 -2.49 -2.29 -3.96
N TRP A 149 -1.51 -1.86 -4.75
CA TRP A 149 -1.68 -1.66 -6.18
C TRP A 149 -0.44 -2.12 -6.92
N VAL A 150 -0.62 -2.31 -8.22
CA VAL A 150 0.44 -2.69 -9.15
C VAL A 150 0.46 -1.71 -10.30
N GLU A 151 1.65 -1.29 -10.65
CA GLU A 151 1.93 -0.42 -11.80
C GLU A 151 2.65 -1.22 -12.89
N ASN A 152 2.37 -0.90 -14.14
CA ASN A 152 3.11 -1.41 -15.28
C ASN A 152 4.46 -0.68 -15.46
N ALA A 153 5.18 -1.00 -16.51
CA ALA A 153 6.49 -0.38 -16.81
C ALA A 153 6.41 1.13 -17.06
N ASP A 154 5.24 1.64 -17.43
CA ASP A 154 4.99 3.07 -17.69
C ASP A 154 4.54 3.83 -16.43
N GLY A 155 4.48 3.16 -15.27
CA GLY A 155 4.02 3.76 -14.02
C GLY A 155 2.50 3.91 -13.90
N ARG A 156 1.71 3.29 -14.79
CA ARG A 156 0.25 3.32 -14.72
C ARG A 156 -0.26 2.26 -13.76
N VAL A 157 -1.22 2.62 -12.91
CA VAL A 157 -1.87 1.67 -12.00
C VAL A 157 -2.79 0.75 -12.80
N VAL A 158 -2.46 -0.53 -12.84
CA VAL A 158 -3.20 -1.54 -13.64
C VAL A 158 -4.05 -2.49 -12.79
N ALA A 159 -3.82 -2.52 -11.49
CA ALA A 159 -4.63 -3.26 -10.54
C ALA A 159 -4.52 -2.64 -9.14
N ALA A 160 -5.60 -2.65 -8.39
CA ALA A 160 -5.64 -2.26 -6.98
C ALA A 160 -6.58 -3.18 -6.21
N ALA A 161 -6.25 -3.47 -4.96
CA ALA A 161 -7.04 -4.33 -4.09
C ALA A 161 -6.91 -3.90 -2.63
N ARG A 162 -7.89 -4.27 -1.82
CA ARG A 162 -7.91 -4.12 -0.36
C ARG A 162 -8.30 -5.45 0.28
N SER A 163 -7.70 -5.77 1.43
CA SER A 163 -8.16 -6.91 2.23
C SER A 163 -9.59 -6.70 2.69
N VAL A 164 -10.39 -7.75 2.66
CA VAL A 164 -11.69 -7.81 3.34
C VAL A 164 -11.45 -8.45 4.71
N CYS A 165 -12.02 -7.86 5.76
CA CYS A 165 -12.07 -8.50 7.05
C CYS A 165 -13.02 -9.70 6.95
N HIS A 166 -12.55 -10.87 7.36
CA HIS A 166 -13.37 -12.06 7.54
C HIS A 166 -13.57 -12.26 9.03
#